data_8988f5ca397f9b62df4f61dab3b5606a
#
_entry.id   8988f5ca397f9b62df4f61dab3b5606a
#
_cell.length_a   1.000
_cell.length_b   1.000
_cell.length_c   1.000
_cell.angle_alpha   90.00
_cell.angle_beta   90.00
_cell.angle_gamma   90.00
#
_symmetry.space_group_name_H-M   'P 1'
#
loop_
_entity.id
_entity.type
_entity.pdbx_description
1 polymer ?
#
loop_
_entity_poly.entity_id
_entity_poly.type
_entity_poly.pdbx_seq_one_letter_code
_entity_poly.pdbx_strand_id
1 'polypeptide(L)'
;MSKRLLNSYFRSIGPSDNTFIESYVASSEYNNSLLNFTILIQINNKIDEVPDIAEQFVDVFKKSFIDSTKQWFDRFEDAIFNCNEFLLEICDKTFLSKRDFNIVVTGCINNKILFSKLNFGEIFLLRDGALNHLSDSMKVDSDSEFLFTSVASGNLEPGDKFLLTLDRLQRYLSVRQIESLISTTNDDEMMDNIESSISKQLEARIGCLLLVVENTVEKKSENQSSMSRSLLNILKGRGFMVDSITKKNLYIVLFFLSLIFVFGSYVSFTRVLEIRQMETYNAMLDEARLIVSTAKSQTDKSRAAFTLKSAEDKLDKLKDVKSLSKQINNLKSEISETYASIDNVKLFKQPEILVDLDQNYPGSFVKSLAVLDNNLNVFTDSFKLESLSSFIKDPIAYSNKIDITQATFMPDLVANIILDSDSNVYSFENNSLINLDLNKVNISSVDYIQSYGRRLYILDTENKQIYKSQRVRNILSTPSQYFAAPIDDLENAISMSIDGSVYVAFNDASIKQYYQGSENGFFKLESEPLTKITSIDAMFTDFDHDYLYILESKGNRIVRFYKQNDGDLDYVDQISFPDVRDAKYMYVDYNSSKIYLANDKKVYLLNVDLK
;
A
#
# COMPACT_ATOMS: atom_id res chain seq x y z
N MET A 1 -8.39 33.68 8.25
CA MET A 1 -7.81 32.93 7.14
C MET A 1 -7.58 33.90 5.99
N SER A 2 -6.35 34.00 5.47
CA SER A 2 -6.07 34.89 4.34
C SER A 2 -6.70 34.29 3.08
N LYS A 3 -7.56 35.05 2.42
CA LYS A 3 -8.10 34.71 1.11
C LYS A 3 -7.00 34.97 0.09
N ARG A 4 -6.70 34.01 -0.79
CA ARG A 4 -5.73 34.15 -1.88
C ARG A 4 -6.47 34.41 -3.19
N LEU A 5 -6.12 35.50 -3.86
CA LEU A 5 -6.59 35.78 -5.21
C LEU A 5 -5.62 35.16 -6.22
N LEU A 6 -6.19 34.58 -7.27
CA LEU A 6 -5.45 34.02 -8.41
C LEU A 6 -5.71 34.89 -9.62
N ASN A 7 -4.64 35.46 -10.19
CA ASN A 7 -4.70 36.08 -11.51
C ASN A 7 -4.42 35.02 -12.57
N SER A 8 -5.13 35.06 -13.68
CA SER A 8 -5.01 34.10 -14.76
C SER A 8 -4.71 34.79 -16.09
N TYR A 9 -3.74 34.25 -16.82
CA TYR A 9 -3.32 34.74 -18.13
C TYR A 9 -3.35 33.57 -19.11
N PHE A 10 -4.21 33.65 -20.11
CA PHE A 10 -4.41 32.58 -21.10
C PHE A 10 -3.85 32.94 -22.46
N ARG A 11 -3.23 31.97 -23.15
CA ARG A 11 -2.83 32.05 -24.56
C ARG A 11 -3.13 30.73 -25.26
N SER A 12 -3.65 30.84 -26.47
CA SER A 12 -3.77 29.71 -27.41
C SER A 12 -2.72 29.91 -28.50
N ILE A 13 -1.71 29.04 -28.52
CA ILE A 13 -0.48 29.21 -29.29
C ILE A 13 -0.42 28.18 -30.41
N GLY A 14 0.00 28.59 -31.61
CA GLY A 14 0.22 27.73 -32.77
C GLY A 14 -0.69 28.04 -33.97
N PRO A 15 -0.58 27.26 -35.06
CA PRO A 15 -1.37 27.45 -36.27
C PRO A 15 -2.85 27.22 -35.99
N SER A 16 -3.72 27.84 -36.80
CA SER A 16 -5.15 27.57 -36.77
C SER A 16 -5.39 26.17 -37.34
N ASP A 17 -5.87 25.26 -36.53
CA ASP A 17 -6.23 23.90 -36.88
C ASP A 17 -7.69 23.58 -36.45
N ASN A 18 -8.02 22.30 -36.43
CA ASN A 18 -9.32 21.79 -36.03
C ASN A 18 -9.51 21.64 -34.53
N THR A 19 -8.68 22.29 -33.73
CA THR A 19 -8.60 22.12 -32.28
C THR A 19 -9.40 23.25 -31.61
N PHE A 20 -10.34 22.89 -30.76
CA PHE A 20 -11.02 23.81 -29.86
C PHE A 20 -10.17 23.92 -28.58
N ILE A 21 -9.86 25.14 -28.17
CA ILE A 21 -9.10 25.40 -26.92
C ILE A 21 -9.71 26.59 -26.21
N GLU A 22 -10.05 26.41 -24.95
CA GLU A 22 -10.57 27.47 -24.09
C GLU A 22 -10.15 27.33 -22.64
N SER A 23 -10.21 28.43 -21.89
CA SER A 23 -9.97 28.47 -20.46
C SER A 23 -11.16 29.09 -19.73
N TYR A 24 -11.60 28.43 -18.67
CA TYR A 24 -12.71 28.89 -17.82
C TYR A 24 -12.18 29.15 -16.42
N VAL A 25 -12.44 30.34 -15.90
CA VAL A 25 -12.07 30.75 -14.55
C VAL A 25 -13.31 31.27 -13.84
N ALA A 26 -13.62 30.73 -12.68
CA ALA A 26 -14.72 31.21 -11.87
C ALA A 26 -14.35 31.25 -10.38
N SER A 27 -14.96 32.19 -9.67
CA SER A 27 -14.83 32.34 -8.24
C SER A 27 -16.20 32.48 -7.57
N SER A 28 -16.33 31.92 -6.37
CA SER A 28 -17.54 32.00 -5.54
C SER A 28 -17.16 32.12 -4.08
N GLU A 29 -17.96 32.83 -3.28
CA GLU A 29 -17.81 32.85 -1.82
C GLU A 29 -18.80 31.90 -1.18
N TYR A 30 -18.32 30.95 -0.37
CA TYR A 30 -19.13 30.03 0.39
C TYR A 30 -18.63 29.94 1.83
N ASN A 31 -19.51 30.21 2.81
CA ASN A 31 -19.18 30.16 4.24
C ASN A 31 -17.88 30.90 4.62
N ASN A 32 -17.70 32.12 4.16
CA ASN A 32 -16.48 32.94 4.34
C ASN A 32 -15.21 32.37 3.68
N SER A 33 -15.30 31.34 2.88
CA SER A 33 -14.20 30.80 2.08
C SER A 33 -14.33 31.25 0.63
N LEU A 34 -13.20 31.64 0.04
CA LEU A 34 -13.12 31.92 -1.39
C LEU A 34 -12.85 30.61 -2.13
N LEU A 35 -13.79 30.22 -2.98
CA LEU A 35 -13.70 29.07 -3.86
C LEU A 35 -13.35 29.58 -5.26
N ASN A 36 -12.26 29.12 -5.83
CA ASN A 36 -11.90 29.40 -7.21
C ASN A 36 -11.71 28.07 -7.94
N PHE A 37 -12.08 28.02 -9.20
CA PHE A 37 -11.66 26.93 -10.07
C PHE A 37 -11.19 27.46 -11.41
N THR A 38 -10.32 26.68 -12.04
CA THR A 38 -9.86 26.95 -13.39
C THR A 38 -9.86 25.66 -14.18
N ILE A 39 -10.40 25.73 -15.40
CA ILE A 39 -10.42 24.62 -16.34
C ILE A 39 -9.76 25.11 -17.61
N LEU A 40 -8.74 24.37 -18.05
CA LEU A 40 -8.11 24.54 -19.34
C LEU A 40 -8.45 23.30 -20.16
N ILE A 41 -9.18 23.47 -21.25
CA ILE A 41 -9.74 22.39 -22.08
C ILE A 41 -9.31 22.52 -23.53
N GLN A 42 -8.94 21.39 -24.11
CA GLN A 42 -8.66 21.22 -25.54
C GLN A 42 -9.41 19.99 -26.04
N ILE A 43 -10.13 20.16 -27.16
CA ILE A 43 -10.82 19.06 -27.85
C ILE A 43 -10.34 19.03 -29.31
N ASN A 44 -9.73 17.91 -29.68
CA ASN A 44 -9.09 17.71 -30.98
C ASN A 44 -10.08 17.10 -31.97
N ASN A 45 -11.15 17.84 -32.29
CA ASN A 45 -12.16 17.39 -33.29
C ASN A 45 -12.96 18.56 -33.86
N LYS A 46 -13.55 18.35 -35.04
CA LYS A 46 -14.36 19.35 -35.81
C LYS A 46 -15.86 19.10 -35.77
N ILE A 47 -16.42 18.70 -34.67
CA ILE A 47 -17.88 18.64 -34.54
C ILE A 47 -18.39 20.02 -34.08
N ASP A 48 -19.50 20.46 -34.64
CA ASP A 48 -20.09 21.78 -34.33
C ASP A 48 -20.52 21.89 -32.85
N GLU A 49 -20.74 20.75 -32.17
CA GLU A 49 -21.15 20.65 -30.78
C GLU A 49 -20.00 20.79 -29.76
N VAL A 50 -18.74 20.86 -30.21
CA VAL A 50 -17.56 20.93 -29.31
C VAL A 50 -17.61 22.08 -28.29
N PRO A 51 -17.98 23.33 -28.67
CA PRO A 51 -18.13 24.42 -27.70
C PRO A 51 -19.20 24.11 -26.64
N ASP A 52 -20.35 23.54 -27.04
CA ASP A 52 -21.45 23.20 -26.14
C ASP A 52 -21.02 22.07 -25.16
N ILE A 53 -20.24 21.10 -25.64
CA ILE A 53 -19.66 20.03 -24.79
C ILE A 53 -18.71 20.62 -23.74
N ALA A 54 -17.86 21.57 -24.13
CA ALA A 54 -16.95 22.25 -23.22
C ALA A 54 -17.70 23.05 -22.14
N GLU A 55 -18.76 23.79 -22.52
CA GLU A 55 -19.60 24.51 -21.56
C GLU A 55 -20.31 23.55 -20.58
N GLN A 56 -20.92 22.48 -21.09
CA GLN A 56 -21.57 21.47 -20.26
C GLN A 56 -20.58 20.80 -19.29
N PHE A 57 -19.36 20.51 -19.72
CA PHE A 57 -18.31 19.99 -18.84
C PHE A 57 -18.03 20.96 -17.69
N VAL A 58 -17.90 22.25 -18.00
CA VAL A 58 -17.68 23.30 -16.97
C VAL A 58 -18.86 23.40 -16.00
N ASP A 59 -20.09 23.30 -16.50
CA ASP A 59 -21.29 23.34 -15.64
C ASP A 59 -21.38 22.11 -14.73
N VAL A 60 -21.04 20.92 -15.22
CA VAL A 60 -20.96 19.69 -14.41
C VAL A 60 -19.94 19.86 -13.27
N PHE A 61 -18.74 20.34 -13.61
CA PHE A 61 -17.71 20.58 -12.61
C PHE A 61 -18.15 21.65 -11.59
N LYS A 62 -18.64 22.80 -12.07
CA LYS A 62 -19.09 23.91 -11.23
C LYS A 62 -20.19 23.50 -10.26
N LYS A 63 -21.21 22.79 -10.73
CA LYS A 63 -22.31 22.30 -9.89
C LYS A 63 -21.82 21.39 -8.78
N SER A 64 -20.92 20.47 -9.07
CA SER A 64 -20.39 19.53 -8.09
C SER A 64 -19.40 20.18 -7.12
N PHE A 65 -18.57 21.11 -7.60
CA PHE A 65 -17.53 21.74 -6.80
C PHE A 65 -18.04 22.93 -5.96
N ILE A 66 -18.87 23.81 -6.54
CA ILE A 66 -19.34 25.05 -5.86
C ILE A 66 -20.58 24.76 -5.00
N ASP A 67 -21.56 24.04 -5.51
CA ASP A 67 -22.87 23.88 -4.85
C ASP A 67 -22.88 22.76 -3.81
N SER A 68 -21.79 22.01 -3.64
CA SER A 68 -21.66 20.93 -2.68
C SER A 68 -21.57 21.44 -1.23
N THR A 69 -22.10 20.69 -0.29
CA THR A 69 -21.96 20.93 1.17
C THR A 69 -20.82 20.12 1.79
N LYS A 70 -20.16 19.26 1.02
CA LYS A 70 -19.05 18.39 1.45
C LYS A 70 -17.79 19.18 1.78
N GLN A 71 -16.78 18.51 2.34
CA GLN A 71 -15.46 19.08 2.57
C GLN A 71 -14.75 19.40 1.24
N TRP A 72 -13.81 20.32 1.26
CA TRP A 72 -13.15 20.88 0.07
C TRP A 72 -12.51 19.84 -0.86
N PHE A 73 -11.91 18.79 -0.30
CA PHE A 73 -11.29 17.71 -1.07
C PHE A 73 -12.35 16.82 -1.72
N ASP A 74 -13.33 16.35 -0.95
CA ASP A 74 -14.42 15.52 -1.43
C ASP A 74 -15.25 16.20 -2.54
N ARG A 75 -15.40 17.54 -2.46
CA ARG A 75 -16.06 18.34 -3.52
C ARG A 75 -15.33 18.22 -4.84
N PHE A 76 -13.99 18.32 -4.82
CA PHE A 76 -13.18 18.24 -6.02
C PHE A 76 -13.18 16.83 -6.60
N GLU A 77 -13.07 15.81 -5.76
CA GLU A 77 -13.16 14.42 -6.20
C GLU A 77 -14.52 14.10 -6.81
N ASP A 78 -15.62 14.50 -6.17
CA ASP A 78 -16.96 14.34 -6.73
C ASP A 78 -17.10 15.08 -8.07
N ALA A 79 -16.54 16.29 -8.18
CA ALA A 79 -16.58 17.05 -9.41
C ALA A 79 -15.81 16.33 -10.53
N ILE A 80 -14.63 15.80 -10.24
CA ILE A 80 -13.84 15.02 -11.20
C ILE A 80 -14.55 13.72 -11.57
N PHE A 81 -15.17 13.02 -10.60
CA PHE A 81 -15.95 11.82 -10.86
C PHE A 81 -17.14 12.10 -11.79
N ASN A 82 -17.94 13.14 -11.51
CA ASN A 82 -19.07 13.52 -12.36
C ASN A 82 -18.62 13.98 -13.75
N CYS A 83 -17.46 14.61 -13.87
CA CYS A 83 -16.85 14.96 -15.15
C CYS A 83 -16.40 13.71 -15.94
N ASN A 84 -15.88 12.67 -15.26
CA ASN A 84 -15.58 11.39 -15.90
C ASN A 84 -16.83 10.75 -16.48
N GLU A 85 -17.91 10.64 -15.69
CA GLU A 85 -19.20 10.10 -16.16
C GLU A 85 -19.73 10.87 -17.36
N PHE A 86 -19.71 12.22 -17.29
CA PHE A 86 -20.14 13.06 -18.39
C PHE A 86 -19.33 12.82 -19.67
N LEU A 87 -17.99 12.79 -19.59
CA LEU A 87 -17.15 12.59 -20.78
C LEU A 87 -17.30 11.17 -21.36
N LEU A 88 -17.50 10.16 -20.54
CA LEU A 88 -17.80 8.80 -21.00
C LEU A 88 -19.12 8.76 -21.77
N GLU A 89 -20.16 9.42 -21.23
CA GLU A 89 -21.45 9.54 -21.90
C GLU A 89 -21.33 10.26 -23.25
N ILE A 90 -20.51 11.32 -23.35
CA ILE A 90 -20.21 12.02 -24.60
C ILE A 90 -19.51 11.11 -25.60
N CYS A 91 -18.48 10.35 -25.14
CA CYS A 91 -17.80 9.39 -26.02
C CYS A 91 -18.74 8.32 -26.58
N ASP A 92 -19.72 7.87 -25.78
CA ASP A 92 -20.70 6.88 -26.24
C ASP A 92 -21.75 7.44 -27.21
N LYS A 93 -22.08 8.72 -27.10
CA LYS A 93 -23.12 9.38 -27.91
C LYS A 93 -22.62 10.09 -29.15
N THR A 94 -21.32 10.37 -29.23
CA THR A 94 -20.68 11.13 -30.31
C THR A 94 -19.56 10.35 -30.97
N PHE A 95 -18.95 10.93 -32.01
CA PHE A 95 -17.73 10.37 -32.62
C PHE A 95 -16.43 10.76 -31.89
N LEU A 96 -16.53 11.39 -30.70
CA LEU A 96 -15.38 11.74 -29.88
C LEU A 96 -14.87 10.51 -29.14
N SER A 97 -13.58 10.43 -29.01
CA SER A 97 -12.88 9.40 -28.24
C SER A 97 -12.17 10.00 -27.01
N LYS A 98 -11.84 9.17 -26.05
CA LYS A 98 -11.05 9.59 -24.88
C LYS A 98 -9.76 10.36 -25.23
N ARG A 99 -9.18 10.08 -26.41
CA ARG A 99 -7.93 10.71 -26.90
C ARG A 99 -8.14 12.11 -27.46
N ASP A 100 -9.36 12.49 -27.76
CA ASP A 100 -9.67 13.82 -28.30
C ASP A 100 -9.65 14.92 -27.23
N PHE A 101 -9.68 14.54 -25.95
CA PHE A 101 -9.71 15.47 -24.83
C PHE A 101 -8.35 15.63 -24.17
N ASN A 102 -7.88 16.86 -24.03
CA ASN A 102 -6.78 17.24 -23.12
C ASN A 102 -7.32 18.30 -22.16
N ILE A 103 -7.33 18.01 -20.86
CA ILE A 103 -7.96 18.89 -19.89
C ILE A 103 -7.07 18.97 -18.65
N VAL A 104 -6.93 20.18 -18.11
CA VAL A 104 -6.35 20.43 -16.78
C VAL A 104 -7.39 21.18 -15.96
N VAL A 105 -7.68 20.66 -14.79
CA VAL A 105 -8.64 21.25 -13.85
C VAL A 105 -7.93 21.61 -12.57
N THR A 106 -8.18 22.81 -12.04
CA THR A 106 -7.73 23.22 -10.71
C THR A 106 -8.91 23.67 -9.86
N GLY A 107 -8.86 23.39 -8.57
CA GLY A 107 -9.82 23.87 -7.58
C GLY A 107 -9.08 24.48 -6.40
N CYS A 108 -9.43 25.70 -6.01
CA CYS A 108 -8.79 26.39 -4.90
C CYS A 108 -9.80 26.76 -3.82
N ILE A 109 -9.44 26.52 -2.56
CA ILE A 109 -10.20 26.97 -1.39
C ILE A 109 -9.23 27.66 -0.42
N ASN A 110 -9.42 28.95 -0.24
CA ASN A 110 -8.57 29.80 0.59
C ASN A 110 -7.09 29.75 0.13
N ASN A 111 -6.25 28.99 0.83
CA ASN A 111 -4.83 28.80 0.53
C ASN A 111 -4.47 27.38 0.09
N LYS A 112 -5.46 26.58 -0.28
CA LYS A 112 -5.24 25.21 -0.78
C LYS A 112 -5.62 25.13 -2.25
N ILE A 113 -4.86 24.36 -3.02
CA ILE A 113 -5.10 24.09 -4.43
C ILE A 113 -5.13 22.60 -4.68
N LEU A 114 -6.02 22.18 -5.55
CA LEU A 114 -6.18 20.82 -6.07
C LEU A 114 -6.01 20.83 -7.57
N PHE A 115 -5.45 19.78 -8.10
CA PHE A 115 -5.23 19.59 -9.52
C PHE A 115 -5.70 18.20 -9.96
N SER A 116 -6.27 18.16 -11.16
CA SER A 116 -6.43 16.91 -11.91
C SER A 116 -6.17 17.18 -13.39
N LYS A 117 -5.74 16.16 -14.12
CA LYS A 117 -5.48 16.27 -15.55
C LYS A 117 -5.93 15.06 -16.32
N LEU A 118 -6.24 15.29 -17.59
CA LEU A 118 -6.56 14.29 -18.58
C LEU A 118 -5.55 14.35 -19.72
N ASN A 119 -5.02 13.21 -20.10
CA ASN A 119 -4.05 13.01 -21.19
C ASN A 119 -2.76 13.87 -21.04
N PHE A 120 -2.44 14.71 -22.03
CA PHE A 120 -1.13 15.37 -22.16
C PHE A 120 -0.96 16.65 -21.32
N GLY A 121 -1.95 17.01 -20.49
CA GLY A 121 -1.82 18.19 -19.62
C GLY A 121 -0.57 18.15 -18.74
N GLU A 122 0.14 19.28 -18.65
CA GLU A 122 1.28 19.46 -17.73
C GLU A 122 1.04 20.63 -16.79
N ILE A 123 1.59 20.52 -15.58
CA ILE A 123 1.48 21.52 -14.51
C ILE A 123 2.85 21.77 -13.92
N PHE A 124 3.33 22.99 -14.06
CA PHE A 124 4.58 23.45 -13.48
C PHE A 124 4.30 24.47 -12.37
N LEU A 125 5.06 24.40 -11.28
CA LEU A 125 5.06 25.39 -10.18
C LEU A 125 6.42 26.02 -10.07
N LEU A 126 6.48 27.35 -10.21
CA LEU A 126 7.62 28.15 -9.80
C LEU A 126 7.35 28.70 -8.40
N ARG A 127 8.17 28.31 -7.42
CA ARG A 127 8.17 28.78 -6.03
C ARG A 127 9.59 29.08 -5.58
N ASP A 128 9.81 30.24 -5.00
CA ASP A 128 11.13 30.67 -4.49
C ASP A 128 12.27 30.52 -5.52
N GLY A 129 11.97 30.75 -6.80
CA GLY A 129 12.91 30.62 -7.90
C GLY A 129 13.21 29.19 -8.35
N ALA A 130 12.58 28.18 -7.77
CA ALA A 130 12.73 26.78 -8.17
C ALA A 130 11.50 26.29 -8.96
N LEU A 131 11.74 25.68 -10.12
CA LEU A 131 10.70 25.08 -10.95
C LEU A 131 10.45 23.62 -10.57
N ASN A 132 9.21 23.29 -10.24
CA ASN A 132 8.75 21.94 -9.95
C ASN A 132 7.74 21.47 -11.01
N HIS A 133 7.92 20.28 -11.56
CA HIS A 133 6.99 19.67 -12.49
C HIS A 133 5.99 18.79 -11.74
N LEU A 134 4.82 19.35 -11.38
CA LEU A 134 3.85 18.68 -10.51
C LEU A 134 3.15 17.50 -11.19
N SER A 135 2.92 17.58 -12.49
CA SER A 135 2.23 16.55 -13.25
C SER A 135 3.09 15.33 -13.59
N ASP A 136 4.39 15.36 -13.32
CA ASP A 136 5.27 14.20 -13.56
C ASP A 136 4.92 13.00 -12.66
N SER A 137 4.39 13.29 -11.48
CA SER A 137 3.85 12.28 -10.55
C SER A 137 2.42 11.82 -10.86
N MET A 138 1.70 12.53 -11.74
CA MET A 138 0.32 12.27 -12.12
C MET A 138 0.28 11.45 -13.42
N LYS A 139 0.63 10.16 -13.36
CA LYS A 139 0.60 9.29 -14.55
C LYS A 139 -0.84 8.96 -14.92
N VAL A 140 -1.15 9.09 -16.20
CA VAL A 140 -2.40 8.58 -16.78
C VAL A 140 -2.25 7.09 -16.98
N ASP A 141 -3.14 6.32 -16.36
CA ASP A 141 -3.24 4.88 -16.63
C ASP A 141 -4.01 4.70 -17.94
N SER A 142 -3.33 4.20 -18.97
CA SER A 142 -3.90 4.01 -20.31
C SER A 142 -5.00 2.95 -20.34
N ASP A 143 -5.04 2.07 -19.36
CA ASP A 143 -5.97 0.95 -19.26
C ASP A 143 -7.15 1.24 -18.32
N SER A 144 -7.15 2.40 -17.66
CA SER A 144 -8.23 2.82 -16.78
C SER A 144 -9.54 3.09 -17.53
N GLU A 145 -10.66 2.65 -16.98
CA GLU A 145 -12.00 3.03 -17.43
C GLU A 145 -12.26 4.53 -17.23
N PHE A 146 -11.58 5.15 -16.26
CA PHE A 146 -11.70 6.57 -15.94
C PHE A 146 -10.72 7.42 -16.74
N LEU A 147 -11.19 8.62 -17.11
CA LEU A 147 -10.44 9.60 -17.90
C LEU A 147 -9.49 10.41 -17.02
N PHE A 148 -9.99 10.94 -15.89
CA PHE A 148 -9.17 11.55 -14.86
C PHE A 148 -8.86 10.51 -13.78
N THR A 149 -7.60 10.16 -13.60
CA THR A 149 -7.17 9.03 -12.75
C THR A 149 -6.53 9.46 -11.44
N SER A 150 -6.17 10.74 -11.29
CA SER A 150 -5.45 11.20 -10.09
C SER A 150 -5.79 12.65 -9.74
N VAL A 151 -5.78 12.95 -8.43
CA VAL A 151 -5.90 14.29 -7.87
C VAL A 151 -4.65 14.59 -7.05
N ALA A 152 -3.99 15.71 -7.32
CA ALA A 152 -2.89 16.22 -6.50
C ALA A 152 -3.35 17.46 -5.72
N SER A 153 -2.76 17.70 -4.55
CA SER A 153 -3.08 18.85 -3.72
C SER A 153 -1.83 19.56 -3.18
N GLY A 154 -1.95 20.85 -2.93
CA GLY A 154 -0.90 21.65 -2.35
C GLY A 154 -1.42 22.88 -1.60
N ASN A 155 -0.51 23.58 -0.90
CA ASN A 155 -0.79 24.87 -0.31
C ASN A 155 -0.30 25.97 -1.25
N LEU A 156 -1.10 27.04 -1.38
CA LEU A 156 -0.73 28.25 -2.10
C LEU A 156 0.13 29.15 -1.23
N GLU A 157 1.22 29.66 -1.78
CA GLU A 157 2.06 30.67 -1.17
C GLU A 157 2.06 31.96 -2.00
N PRO A 158 2.24 33.14 -1.38
CA PRO A 158 2.30 34.38 -2.12
C PRO A 158 3.45 34.39 -3.10
N GLY A 159 3.17 34.71 -4.36
CA GLY A 159 4.18 34.75 -5.42
C GLY A 159 4.35 33.43 -6.17
N ASP A 160 3.62 32.35 -5.79
CA ASP A 160 3.57 31.14 -6.58
C ASP A 160 3.07 31.44 -8.00
N LYS A 161 3.71 30.82 -8.98
CA LYS A 161 3.28 30.86 -10.38
C LYS A 161 3.07 29.42 -10.87
N PHE A 162 1.85 29.11 -11.34
CA PHE A 162 1.53 27.82 -11.94
C PHE A 162 1.35 27.99 -13.43
N LEU A 163 2.16 27.29 -14.22
CA LEU A 163 1.96 27.18 -15.67
C LEU A 163 1.26 25.86 -15.99
N LEU A 164 0.06 25.95 -16.55
CA LEU A 164 -0.74 24.83 -17.03
C LEU A 164 -0.64 24.76 -18.54
N THR A 165 -0.39 23.59 -19.11
CA THR A 165 -0.33 23.41 -20.57
C THR A 165 -1.13 22.17 -20.98
N LEU A 166 -1.62 22.14 -22.23
CA LEU A 166 -2.40 21.02 -22.78
C LEU A 166 -1.58 20.12 -23.70
N ASP A 167 -0.29 20.36 -23.82
CA ASP A 167 0.67 19.46 -24.45
C ASP A 167 1.97 19.47 -23.64
N ARG A 168 2.84 18.51 -23.90
CA ARG A 168 4.15 18.38 -23.25
C ARG A 168 5.08 19.49 -23.69
N LEU A 169 5.12 20.57 -22.92
CA LEU A 169 5.97 21.74 -23.20
C LEU A 169 7.45 21.37 -23.29
N GLN A 170 7.87 20.32 -22.58
CA GLN A 170 9.24 19.80 -22.63
C GLN A 170 9.65 19.20 -23.97
N ARG A 171 8.74 19.03 -24.94
CA ARG A 171 9.07 18.67 -26.32
C ARG A 171 9.72 19.85 -27.08
N TYR A 172 9.42 21.07 -26.67
CA TYR A 172 9.80 22.30 -27.35
C TYR A 172 10.82 23.10 -26.56
N LEU A 173 10.78 23.05 -25.23
CA LEU A 173 11.60 23.82 -24.32
C LEU A 173 12.27 22.92 -23.28
N SER A 174 13.53 23.13 -23.01
CA SER A 174 14.20 22.50 -21.87
C SER A 174 13.66 23.05 -20.53
N VAL A 175 13.77 22.28 -19.46
CA VAL A 175 13.35 22.69 -18.10
C VAL A 175 13.94 24.04 -17.71
N ARG A 176 15.23 24.30 -18.03
CA ARG A 176 15.89 25.59 -17.77
C ARG A 176 15.29 26.75 -18.57
N GLN A 177 14.86 26.49 -19.79
CA GLN A 177 14.17 27.52 -20.60
C GLN A 177 12.80 27.83 -20.03
N ILE A 178 12.03 26.81 -19.64
CA ILE A 178 10.73 26.98 -18.97
C ILE A 178 10.92 27.79 -17.68
N GLU A 179 11.87 27.42 -16.83
CA GLU A 179 12.19 28.12 -15.59
C GLU A 179 12.55 29.61 -15.84
N SER A 180 13.41 29.87 -16.81
CA SER A 180 13.80 31.23 -17.19
C SER A 180 12.61 32.07 -17.69
N LEU A 181 11.73 31.49 -18.48
CA LEU A 181 10.54 32.16 -19.00
C LEU A 181 9.53 32.49 -17.88
N ILE A 182 9.26 31.54 -16.98
CA ILE A 182 8.29 31.71 -15.88
C ILE A 182 8.86 32.67 -14.78
N SER A 183 10.18 32.83 -14.67
CA SER A 183 10.84 33.72 -13.70
C SER A 183 10.75 35.19 -14.07
N THR A 184 10.26 35.54 -15.25
CA THR A 184 10.06 36.93 -15.68
C THR A 184 9.08 37.64 -14.75
N THR A 185 9.35 38.91 -14.44
CA THR A 185 8.57 39.69 -13.45
C THR A 185 7.23 40.18 -13.97
N ASN A 186 7.09 40.38 -15.27
CA ASN A 186 5.84 40.77 -15.90
C ASN A 186 5.12 39.54 -16.49
N ASP A 187 3.92 39.24 -15.97
CA ASP A 187 3.18 38.05 -16.28
C ASP A 187 2.63 38.01 -17.73
N ASP A 188 2.23 39.17 -18.29
CA ASP A 188 1.81 39.25 -19.70
C ASP A 188 3.02 39.06 -20.63
N GLU A 189 4.15 39.69 -20.35
CA GLU A 189 5.39 39.55 -21.11
C GLU A 189 5.91 38.10 -21.06
N MET A 190 5.72 37.41 -19.94
CA MET A 190 6.04 36.01 -19.81
C MET A 190 5.26 35.13 -20.79
N MET A 191 3.95 35.32 -20.90
CA MET A 191 3.10 34.58 -21.82
C MET A 191 3.47 34.87 -23.27
N ASP A 192 3.79 36.11 -23.62
CA ASP A 192 4.26 36.50 -24.96
C ASP A 192 5.64 35.90 -25.27
N ASN A 193 6.52 35.78 -24.30
CA ASN A 193 7.82 35.10 -24.43
C ASN A 193 7.68 33.61 -24.64
N ILE A 194 6.76 32.94 -23.94
CA ILE A 194 6.43 31.53 -24.16
C ILE A 194 5.92 31.37 -25.60
N GLU A 195 4.96 32.17 -26.01
CA GLU A 195 4.39 32.14 -27.36
C GLU A 195 5.48 32.32 -28.43
N SER A 196 6.32 33.34 -28.31
CA SER A 196 7.39 33.61 -29.28
C SER A 196 8.45 32.49 -29.35
N SER A 197 8.67 31.80 -28.24
CA SER A 197 9.66 30.72 -28.14
C SER A 197 9.23 29.42 -28.80
N ILE A 198 7.92 29.10 -28.80
CA ILE A 198 7.41 27.81 -29.28
C ILE A 198 6.57 27.90 -30.56
N SER A 199 5.96 29.04 -30.89
CA SER A 199 5.00 29.17 -31.99
C SER A 199 5.51 28.65 -33.33
N LYS A 200 6.80 28.80 -33.63
CA LYS A 200 7.42 28.35 -34.87
C LYS A 200 7.71 26.86 -34.93
N GLN A 201 7.65 26.17 -33.79
CA GLN A 201 7.97 24.75 -33.65
C GLN A 201 6.70 23.89 -33.55
N LEU A 202 5.53 24.53 -33.33
CA LEU A 202 4.27 23.85 -33.16
C LEU A 202 3.68 23.41 -34.49
N GLU A 203 3.35 22.13 -34.58
CA GLU A 203 2.57 21.55 -35.69
C GLU A 203 1.06 21.66 -35.44
N ALA A 204 0.64 21.70 -34.18
CA ALA A 204 -0.75 21.82 -33.74
C ALA A 204 -0.88 22.94 -32.70
N ARG A 205 -2.11 23.40 -32.49
CA ARG A 205 -2.43 24.43 -31.51
C ARG A 205 -2.40 23.87 -30.08
N ILE A 206 -1.81 24.62 -29.15
CA ILE A 206 -1.79 24.26 -27.73
C ILE A 206 -2.32 25.39 -26.85
N GLY A 207 -2.93 25.04 -25.72
CA GLY A 207 -3.37 25.97 -24.68
C GLY A 207 -2.33 26.10 -23.58
N CYS A 208 -2.01 27.35 -23.21
CA CYS A 208 -1.18 27.66 -22.05
C CYS A 208 -1.92 28.63 -21.14
N LEU A 209 -1.90 28.35 -19.83
CA LEU A 209 -2.52 29.19 -18.80
C LEU A 209 -1.57 29.39 -17.63
N LEU A 210 -1.30 30.65 -17.31
CA LEU A 210 -0.55 31.04 -16.12
C LEU A 210 -1.51 31.45 -15.01
N LEU A 211 -1.34 30.85 -13.82
CA LEU A 211 -2.01 31.27 -12.60
C LEU A 211 -0.97 31.88 -11.64
N VAL A 212 -1.20 33.09 -11.17
CA VAL A 212 -0.32 33.83 -10.26
C VAL A 212 -1.04 34.07 -8.94
N VAL A 213 -0.39 33.67 -7.83
CA VAL A 213 -0.92 33.93 -6.48
C VAL A 213 -0.51 35.30 -6.01
N GLU A 214 -1.47 36.21 -5.86
CA GLU A 214 -1.21 37.57 -5.43
C GLU A 214 -0.60 37.65 -4.03
N ASN A 215 0.36 38.56 -3.89
CA ASN A 215 0.83 39.03 -2.58
C ASN A 215 -0.26 39.93 -1.98
N THR A 216 -1.11 39.40 -1.10
CA THR A 216 -2.06 40.24 -0.37
C THR A 216 -1.31 41.20 0.53
N VAL A 217 -1.05 42.40 0.03
CA VAL A 217 -0.74 43.55 0.89
C VAL A 217 -2.04 43.86 1.64
N GLU A 218 -2.08 43.52 2.93
CA GLU A 218 -3.13 44.06 3.80
C GLU A 218 -3.16 45.57 3.61
N LYS A 219 -4.17 46.11 2.93
CA LYS A 219 -4.53 47.51 3.06
C LYS A 219 -4.84 47.73 4.53
N LYS A 220 -3.85 48.23 5.29
CA LYS A 220 -4.12 48.77 6.60
C LYS A 220 -5.18 49.85 6.43
N SER A 221 -6.41 49.48 6.82
CA SER A 221 -7.45 50.51 6.94
C SER A 221 -6.99 51.54 7.94
N GLU A 222 -7.02 52.80 7.51
CA GLU A 222 -6.68 54.01 8.29
C GLU A 222 -7.67 54.27 9.45
N ASN A 223 -7.97 53.30 10.27
CA ASN A 223 -8.86 53.40 11.42
C ASN A 223 -8.18 53.17 12.78
N GLN A 224 -6.85 53.35 12.85
CA GLN A 224 -6.14 53.29 14.15
C GLN A 224 -5.90 54.65 14.82
N SER A 225 -6.46 55.76 14.31
CA SER A 225 -6.27 57.07 14.93
C SER A 225 -7.33 57.46 15.96
N SER A 226 -8.42 56.69 16.16
CA SER A 226 -9.47 57.05 17.12
C SER A 226 -9.31 56.43 18.52
N MET A 227 -8.58 55.30 18.62
CA MET A 227 -8.47 54.53 19.87
C MET A 227 -7.44 55.13 20.85
N SER A 228 -6.41 55.81 20.34
CA SER A 228 -5.40 56.47 21.18
C SER A 228 -5.91 57.77 21.82
N ARG A 229 -6.89 58.46 21.19
CA ARG A 229 -7.52 59.67 21.77
C ARG A 229 -8.56 59.38 22.83
N SER A 230 -9.26 58.21 22.77
CA SER A 230 -10.24 57.83 23.78
C SER A 230 -9.60 57.41 25.10
N LEU A 231 -8.44 56.76 25.08
CA LEU A 231 -7.69 56.37 26.28
C LEU A 231 -7.10 57.58 27.02
N LEU A 232 -6.63 58.61 26.28
CA LEU A 232 -6.13 59.86 26.86
C LEU A 232 -7.23 60.70 27.50
N ASN A 233 -8.49 60.61 26.98
CA ASN A 233 -9.62 61.33 27.56
C ASN A 233 -10.23 60.60 28.80
N ILE A 234 -10.09 59.28 28.88
CA ILE A 234 -10.52 58.51 30.07
C ILE A 234 -9.58 58.80 31.26
N LEU A 235 -8.30 59.03 31.01
CA LEU A 235 -7.32 59.36 32.04
C LEU A 235 -7.42 60.85 32.52
N LYS A 236 -8.01 61.75 31.71
CA LYS A 236 -8.26 63.12 32.11
C LYS A 236 -9.56 63.36 32.89
N GLY A 237 -10.49 62.39 32.88
CA GLY A 237 -11.84 62.60 33.45
C GLY A 237 -12.06 62.13 34.90
N ARG A 238 -11.08 61.51 35.55
CA ARG A 238 -11.15 61.16 36.97
C ARG A 238 -9.96 61.76 37.68
N GLY A 239 -10.18 62.88 38.33
CA GLY A 239 -9.23 63.48 39.26
C GLY A 239 -8.97 62.52 40.44
N PHE A 240 -7.97 61.71 40.30
CA PHE A 240 -7.34 61.07 41.45
C PHE A 240 -6.42 62.11 42.06
N MET A 241 -6.79 62.57 43.25
CA MET A 241 -5.85 63.32 44.13
C MET A 241 -4.69 62.40 44.43
N VAL A 242 -3.58 62.65 43.76
CA VAL A 242 -2.29 62.01 44.09
C VAL A 242 -1.54 63.05 44.90
N ASP A 243 -1.89 63.16 46.18
CA ASP A 243 -1.03 63.80 47.15
C ASP A 243 0.15 62.87 47.47
N SER A 244 1.33 63.38 47.18
CA SER A 244 2.63 62.93 47.68
C SER A 244 3.08 61.48 47.39
N ILE A 245 3.01 61.03 46.17
CA ILE A 245 3.87 59.91 45.75
C ILE A 245 5.27 60.48 45.44
N THR A 246 6.25 60.20 46.30
CA THR A 246 7.65 60.53 46.02
C THR A 246 8.06 59.96 44.67
N LYS A 247 8.80 60.71 43.86
CA LYS A 247 9.24 60.32 42.51
C LYS A 247 9.81 58.90 42.48
N LYS A 248 10.33 58.45 43.58
CA LYS A 248 10.88 57.08 43.75
C LYS A 248 9.82 55.97 43.66
N ASN A 249 8.63 56.21 44.22
CA ASN A 249 7.50 55.23 44.18
C ASN A 249 6.83 55.17 42.79
N LEU A 250 6.85 56.29 42.04
CA LEU A 250 6.37 56.33 40.67
C LEU A 250 7.25 55.47 39.73
N TYR A 251 8.58 55.55 39.89
CA TYR A 251 9.49 54.70 39.13
C TYR A 251 9.35 53.21 39.45
N ILE A 252 9.05 52.86 40.69
CA ILE A 252 8.80 51.48 41.11
C ILE A 252 7.51 50.94 40.44
N VAL A 253 6.43 51.75 40.44
CA VAL A 253 5.16 51.33 39.75
C VAL A 253 5.36 51.19 38.25
N LEU A 254 6.05 52.12 37.62
CA LEU A 254 6.37 52.04 36.18
C LEU A 254 7.27 50.81 35.86
N PHE A 255 8.22 50.51 36.74
CA PHE A 255 9.05 49.32 36.61
C PHE A 255 8.22 48.03 36.67
N PHE A 256 7.29 47.89 37.63
CA PHE A 256 6.40 46.73 37.71
C PHE A 256 5.42 46.64 36.53
N LEU A 257 4.89 47.78 36.06
CA LEU A 257 4.06 47.81 34.85
C LEU A 257 4.83 47.39 33.59
N SER A 258 6.09 47.81 33.45
CA SER A 258 6.95 47.38 32.34
C SER A 258 7.25 45.89 32.41
N LEU A 259 7.45 45.36 33.61
CA LEU A 259 7.71 43.91 33.85
C LEU A 259 6.49 43.05 33.51
N ILE A 260 5.28 43.51 33.87
CA ILE A 260 4.00 42.86 33.50
C ILE A 260 3.81 42.91 31.98
N PHE A 261 4.14 44.04 31.33
CA PHE A 261 4.02 44.17 29.88
C PHE A 261 5.00 43.22 29.14
N VAL A 262 6.26 43.17 29.59
CA VAL A 262 7.26 42.23 29.03
C VAL A 262 6.86 40.79 29.23
N PHE A 263 6.37 40.43 30.44
CA PHE A 263 5.89 39.08 30.74
C PHE A 263 4.66 38.73 29.90
N GLY A 264 3.67 39.62 29.79
CA GLY A 264 2.48 39.43 28.94
C GLY A 264 2.84 39.26 27.46
N SER A 265 3.80 40.07 26.97
CA SER A 265 4.31 39.96 25.59
C SER A 265 5.03 38.62 25.37
N TYR A 266 5.83 38.16 26.33
CA TYR A 266 6.53 36.88 26.27
C TYR A 266 5.53 35.70 26.24
N VAL A 267 4.54 35.70 27.13
CA VAL A 267 3.48 34.65 27.14
C VAL A 267 2.66 34.67 25.85
N SER A 268 2.34 35.85 25.32
CA SER A 268 1.62 35.95 24.05
C SER A 268 2.46 35.46 22.88
N PHE A 269 3.75 35.76 22.87
CA PHE A 269 4.69 35.32 21.83
C PHE A 269 4.87 33.78 21.87
N THR A 270 5.06 33.20 23.06
CA THR A 270 5.15 31.72 23.19
C THR A 270 3.88 31.03 22.74
N ARG A 271 2.70 31.54 23.09
CA ARG A 271 1.41 30.97 22.61
C ARG A 271 1.27 31.05 21.09
N VAL A 272 1.68 32.15 20.47
CA VAL A 272 1.65 32.28 19.00
C VAL A 272 2.58 31.24 18.34
N LEU A 273 3.75 31.02 18.93
CA LEU A 273 4.68 29.97 18.44
C LEU A 273 4.09 28.57 18.58
N GLU A 274 3.48 28.25 19.74
CA GLU A 274 2.80 26.96 19.98
C GLU A 274 1.66 26.74 18.98
N ILE A 275 0.84 27.76 18.72
CA ILE A 275 -0.27 27.66 17.74
C ILE A 275 0.29 27.41 16.34
N ARG A 276 1.33 28.11 15.92
CA ARG A 276 1.95 27.89 14.60
C ARG A 276 2.57 26.49 14.48
N GLN A 277 3.22 26.01 15.54
CA GLN A 277 3.75 24.65 15.55
C GLN A 277 2.63 23.62 15.44
N MET A 278 1.52 23.81 16.17
CA MET A 278 0.37 22.91 16.08
C MET A 278 -0.31 22.95 14.71
N GLU A 279 -0.39 24.11 14.08
CA GLU A 279 -0.87 24.23 12.68
C GLU A 279 0.02 23.43 11.72
N THR A 280 1.34 23.50 11.89
CA THR A 280 2.30 22.74 11.09
C THR A 280 2.13 21.23 11.32
N TYR A 281 1.99 20.79 12.58
CA TYR A 281 1.79 19.38 12.89
C TYR A 281 0.46 18.82 12.36
N ASN A 282 -0.63 19.62 12.45
CA ASN A 282 -1.90 19.24 11.85
C ASN A 282 -1.81 19.15 10.32
N ALA A 283 -1.11 20.08 9.66
CA ALA A 283 -0.90 20.02 8.23
C ALA A 283 -0.12 18.75 7.80
N MET A 284 0.91 18.38 8.55
CA MET A 284 1.66 17.13 8.30
C MET A 284 0.78 15.88 8.49
N LEU A 285 -0.10 15.89 9.50
CA LEU A 285 -1.03 14.78 9.74
C LEU A 285 -2.07 14.66 8.61
N ASP A 286 -2.61 15.80 8.15
CA ASP A 286 -3.56 15.83 7.04
C ASP A 286 -2.90 15.39 5.72
N GLU A 287 -1.64 15.78 5.51
CA GLU A 287 -0.85 15.31 4.37
C GLU A 287 -0.61 13.78 4.44
N ALA A 288 -0.30 13.24 5.63
CA ALA A 288 -0.18 11.80 5.80
C ALA A 288 -1.49 11.07 5.49
N ARG A 289 -2.64 11.61 5.89
CA ARG A 289 -3.97 11.05 5.53
C ARG A 289 -4.21 11.04 4.03
N LEU A 290 -3.85 12.13 3.36
CA LEU A 290 -3.96 12.20 1.91
C LEU A 290 -3.10 11.15 1.21
N ILE A 291 -1.87 10.95 1.69
CA ILE A 291 -0.97 9.92 1.17
C ILE A 291 -1.59 8.52 1.34
N VAL A 292 -2.22 8.23 2.49
CA VAL A 292 -2.91 6.95 2.73
C VAL A 292 -4.09 6.76 1.76
N SER A 293 -4.90 7.80 1.55
CA SER A 293 -6.01 7.72 0.60
C SER A 293 -5.52 7.51 -0.84
N THR A 294 -4.42 8.17 -1.21
CA THR A 294 -3.78 7.98 -2.53
C THR A 294 -3.28 6.54 -2.70
N ALA A 295 -2.66 5.96 -1.66
CA ALA A 295 -2.19 4.58 -1.72
C ALA A 295 -3.33 3.58 -1.93
N LYS A 296 -4.49 3.81 -1.29
CA LYS A 296 -5.69 2.97 -1.46
C LYS A 296 -6.23 2.94 -2.90
N SER A 297 -6.02 4.00 -3.65
CA SER A 297 -6.49 4.12 -5.05
C SER A 297 -5.47 3.58 -6.07
N GLN A 298 -4.27 3.20 -5.65
CA GLN A 298 -3.23 2.69 -6.54
C GLN A 298 -3.44 1.19 -6.82
N THR A 299 -3.38 0.81 -8.09
CA THR A 299 -3.49 -0.59 -8.53
C THR A 299 -2.17 -1.34 -8.41
N ASP A 300 -1.03 -0.65 -8.55
CA ASP A 300 0.31 -1.21 -8.39
C ASP A 300 0.64 -1.35 -6.89
N LYS A 301 0.73 -2.60 -6.41
CA LYS A 301 1.00 -2.94 -5.00
C LYS A 301 2.30 -2.33 -4.48
N SER A 302 3.38 -2.41 -5.25
CA SER A 302 4.70 -1.91 -4.84
C SER A 302 4.70 -0.39 -4.71
N ARG A 303 4.01 0.28 -5.62
CA ARG A 303 3.86 1.73 -5.60
C ARG A 303 2.96 2.19 -4.45
N ALA A 304 1.85 1.49 -4.21
CA ALA A 304 0.98 1.74 -3.07
C ALA A 304 1.74 1.58 -1.74
N ALA A 305 2.53 0.52 -1.61
CA ALA A 305 3.37 0.28 -0.44
C ALA A 305 4.43 1.39 -0.24
N PHE A 306 5.09 1.82 -1.31
CA PHE A 306 6.03 2.94 -1.25
C PHE A 306 5.35 4.24 -0.81
N THR A 307 4.15 4.49 -1.32
CA THR A 307 3.32 5.65 -0.95
C THR A 307 2.95 5.58 0.54
N LEU A 308 2.51 4.43 1.05
CA LEU A 308 2.22 4.23 2.48
C LEU A 308 3.45 4.45 3.37
N LYS A 309 4.62 4.00 2.91
CA LYS A 309 5.88 4.23 3.64
C LYS A 309 6.17 5.72 3.81
N SER A 310 5.89 6.53 2.81
CA SER A 310 6.00 7.99 2.92
C SER A 310 5.06 8.58 3.98
N ALA A 311 3.85 8.01 4.16
CA ALA A 311 2.95 8.40 5.23
C ALA A 311 3.49 8.02 6.62
N GLU A 312 4.04 6.81 6.77
CA GLU A 312 4.69 6.38 8.03
C GLU A 312 5.84 7.31 8.41
N ASP A 313 6.73 7.65 7.47
CA ASP A 313 7.88 8.52 7.71
C ASP A 313 7.44 9.93 8.17
N LYS A 314 6.28 10.42 7.70
CA LYS A 314 5.67 11.67 8.19
C LYS A 314 5.11 11.52 9.60
N LEU A 315 4.43 10.42 9.91
CA LEU A 315 3.89 10.16 11.24
C LEU A 315 5.00 9.96 12.29
N ASP A 316 6.12 9.38 11.91
CA ASP A 316 7.25 9.21 12.81
C ASP A 316 7.89 10.54 13.23
N LYS A 317 7.82 11.58 12.38
CA LYS A 317 8.20 12.95 12.77
C LYS A 317 7.26 13.58 13.80
N LEU A 318 6.04 13.06 13.92
CA LEU A 318 5.00 13.53 14.86
C LEU A 318 4.90 12.70 16.15
N LYS A 319 5.69 11.64 16.30
CA LYS A 319 5.59 10.65 17.42
C LYS A 319 5.63 11.28 18.80
N ASP A 320 6.36 12.38 19.00
CA ASP A 320 6.55 13.07 20.27
C ASP A 320 5.46 14.11 20.58
N VAL A 321 4.51 14.33 19.66
CA VAL A 321 3.43 15.32 19.80
C VAL A 321 2.24 14.67 20.53
N LYS A 322 2.26 14.74 21.87
CA LYS A 322 1.27 14.09 22.75
C LYS A 322 -0.19 14.46 22.44
N SER A 323 -0.45 15.70 22.04
CA SER A 323 -1.81 16.19 21.70
C SER A 323 -2.42 15.49 20.48
N LEU A 324 -1.61 14.94 19.57
CA LEU A 324 -2.02 14.24 18.35
C LEU A 324 -1.90 12.71 18.46
N SER A 325 -1.44 12.18 19.60
CA SER A 325 -1.12 10.74 19.76
C SER A 325 -2.28 9.82 19.35
N LYS A 326 -3.52 10.16 19.70
CA LYS A 326 -4.71 9.38 19.32
C LYS A 326 -4.91 9.36 17.79
N GLN A 327 -4.75 10.51 17.14
CA GLN A 327 -4.95 10.63 15.70
C GLN A 327 -3.82 9.93 14.94
N ILE A 328 -2.58 10.04 15.43
CA ILE A 328 -1.42 9.33 14.88
C ILE A 328 -1.61 7.82 14.99
N ASN A 329 -2.05 7.31 16.15
CA ASN A 329 -2.28 5.88 16.34
C ASN A 329 -3.43 5.36 15.45
N ASN A 330 -4.51 6.12 15.29
CA ASN A 330 -5.58 5.76 14.38
C ASN A 330 -5.10 5.68 12.92
N LEU A 331 -4.30 6.65 12.49
CA LEU A 331 -3.78 6.66 11.12
C LEU A 331 -2.72 5.56 10.90
N LYS A 332 -1.92 5.23 11.91
CA LYS A 332 -1.01 4.06 11.85
C LYS A 332 -1.78 2.74 11.75
N SER A 333 -2.92 2.61 12.45
CA SER A 333 -3.81 1.45 12.28
C SER A 333 -4.37 1.38 10.87
N GLU A 334 -4.83 2.51 10.34
CA GLU A 334 -5.35 2.60 8.97
C GLU A 334 -4.29 2.27 7.90
N ILE A 335 -3.04 2.71 8.09
CA ILE A 335 -1.91 2.35 7.23
C ILE A 335 -1.69 0.83 7.28
N SER A 336 -1.67 0.23 8.47
CA SER A 336 -1.52 -1.21 8.63
C SER A 336 -2.64 -2.01 7.96
N GLU A 337 -3.89 -1.57 8.10
CA GLU A 337 -5.05 -2.17 7.43
C GLU A 337 -4.96 -2.02 5.91
N THR A 338 -4.45 -0.88 5.43
CA THR A 338 -4.26 -0.63 4.00
C THR A 338 -3.15 -1.51 3.43
N TYR A 339 -2.01 -1.67 4.11
CA TYR A 339 -0.99 -2.65 3.72
C TYR A 339 -1.57 -4.06 3.63
N ALA A 340 -2.35 -4.45 4.65
CA ALA A 340 -2.99 -5.75 4.66
C ALA A 340 -3.96 -5.94 3.48
N SER A 341 -4.71 -4.91 3.13
CA SER A 341 -5.64 -4.95 1.98
C SER A 341 -4.89 -5.03 0.64
N ILE A 342 -3.85 -4.22 0.45
CA ILE A 342 -3.05 -4.20 -0.78
C ILE A 342 -2.34 -5.54 -1.00
N ASP A 343 -1.87 -6.17 0.06
CA ASP A 343 -1.16 -7.44 0.04
C ASP A 343 -2.06 -8.65 0.28
N ASN A 344 -3.38 -8.48 0.17
CA ASN A 344 -4.38 -9.54 0.34
C ASN A 344 -4.17 -10.36 1.62
N VAL A 345 -3.90 -9.69 2.76
CA VAL A 345 -3.68 -10.36 4.04
C VAL A 345 -5.00 -10.73 4.69
N LYS A 346 -5.23 -12.04 4.88
CA LYS A 346 -6.33 -12.57 5.68
C LYS A 346 -5.86 -12.74 7.13
N LEU A 347 -6.42 -11.97 8.05
CA LEU A 347 -5.98 -11.96 9.46
C LEU A 347 -6.84 -12.89 10.31
N PHE A 348 -6.21 -13.89 10.93
CA PHE A 348 -6.80 -14.80 11.90
C PHE A 348 -6.29 -14.47 13.31
N LYS A 349 -7.09 -13.72 14.04
CA LYS A 349 -6.86 -13.49 15.48
C LYS A 349 -7.51 -14.65 16.25
N GLN A 350 -6.77 -15.22 17.19
CA GLN A 350 -7.24 -16.30 18.08
C GLN A 350 -7.78 -17.52 17.31
N PRO A 351 -6.95 -18.24 16.53
CA PRO A 351 -7.36 -19.46 15.88
C PRO A 351 -7.85 -20.49 16.93
N GLU A 352 -8.77 -21.35 16.51
CA GLU A 352 -9.29 -22.42 17.37
C GLU A 352 -8.17 -23.39 17.77
N ILE A 353 -8.03 -23.67 19.05
CA ILE A 353 -7.09 -24.66 19.55
C ILE A 353 -7.79 -26.01 19.57
N LEU A 354 -7.38 -26.94 18.70
CA LEU A 354 -7.90 -28.29 18.65
C LEU A 354 -7.27 -29.19 19.72
N VAL A 355 -5.97 -29.06 19.93
CA VAL A 355 -5.19 -29.86 20.88
C VAL A 355 -4.29 -28.95 21.67
N ASP A 356 -4.31 -29.07 22.98
CA ASP A 356 -3.36 -28.44 23.89
C ASP A 356 -2.66 -29.53 24.71
N LEU A 357 -1.42 -29.88 24.31
CA LEU A 357 -0.68 -30.96 24.97
C LEU A 357 -0.24 -30.59 26.39
N ASP A 358 0.01 -29.32 26.68
CA ASP A 358 0.37 -28.91 28.03
C ASP A 358 -0.76 -29.13 29.03
N GLN A 359 -2.01 -28.96 28.58
CA GLN A 359 -3.19 -29.20 29.42
C GLN A 359 -3.57 -30.68 29.48
N ASN A 360 -3.56 -31.39 28.35
CA ASN A 360 -4.16 -32.71 28.24
C ASN A 360 -3.13 -33.83 28.38
N TYR A 361 -1.87 -33.59 27.95
CA TYR A 361 -0.79 -34.60 27.90
C TYR A 361 0.56 -33.96 28.28
N PRO A 362 0.75 -33.51 29.53
CA PRO A 362 1.95 -32.80 29.96
C PRO A 362 3.22 -33.58 29.67
N GLY A 363 4.21 -32.91 29.12
CA GLY A 363 5.50 -33.51 28.77
C GLY A 363 5.59 -34.06 27.33
N SER A 364 4.49 -34.15 26.61
CA SER A 364 4.48 -34.58 25.20
C SER A 364 4.69 -33.41 24.24
N PHE A 365 5.16 -33.72 23.03
CA PHE A 365 5.46 -32.76 21.97
C PHE A 365 4.85 -33.20 20.63
N VAL A 366 4.25 -32.25 19.90
CA VAL A 366 3.85 -32.50 18.52
C VAL A 366 5.10 -32.71 17.67
N LYS A 367 5.09 -33.71 16.82
CA LYS A 367 6.19 -34.06 15.92
C LYS A 367 5.79 -33.97 14.45
N SER A 368 4.52 -34.21 14.12
CA SER A 368 4.02 -34.09 12.76
C SER A 368 2.50 -34.08 12.70
N LEU A 369 1.96 -33.61 11.57
CA LEU A 369 0.56 -33.65 11.21
C LEU A 369 0.37 -34.41 9.90
N ALA A 370 -0.69 -35.22 9.81
CA ALA A 370 -1.15 -35.81 8.57
C ALA A 370 -2.67 -36.02 8.62
N VAL A 371 -3.33 -36.09 7.48
CA VAL A 371 -4.76 -36.39 7.42
C VAL A 371 -4.96 -37.80 6.85
N LEU A 372 -5.89 -38.52 7.42
CA LEU A 372 -6.33 -39.85 6.96
C LEU A 372 -7.86 -39.93 7.08
N ASP A 373 -8.55 -40.28 6.01
CA ASP A 373 -10.01 -40.38 5.97
C ASP A 373 -10.71 -39.09 6.50
N ASN A 374 -10.24 -37.91 6.09
CA ASN A 374 -10.71 -36.62 6.55
C ASN A 374 -10.53 -36.34 8.05
N ASN A 375 -9.76 -37.17 8.76
CA ASN A 375 -9.45 -37.01 10.17
C ASN A 375 -8.00 -36.54 10.34
N LEU A 376 -7.79 -35.49 11.09
CA LEU A 376 -6.45 -35.05 11.43
C LEU A 376 -5.79 -36.06 12.40
N ASN A 377 -4.63 -36.53 12.03
CA ASN A 377 -3.75 -37.33 12.88
C ASN A 377 -2.60 -36.44 13.37
N VAL A 378 -2.47 -36.33 14.69
CA VAL A 378 -1.39 -35.62 15.36
C VAL A 378 -0.42 -36.67 15.91
N PHE A 379 0.78 -36.69 15.37
CA PHE A 379 1.85 -37.56 15.84
C PHE A 379 2.65 -36.84 16.89
N THR A 380 2.79 -37.45 18.06
CA THR A 380 3.61 -36.94 19.16
C THR A 380 4.85 -37.82 19.34
N ASP A 381 5.69 -37.49 20.28
CA ASP A 381 6.85 -38.29 20.69
C ASP A 381 6.47 -39.62 21.36
N SER A 382 5.21 -39.83 21.74
CA SER A 382 4.81 -41.00 22.55
C SER A 382 3.56 -41.69 22.06
N PHE A 383 2.66 -41.01 21.33
CA PHE A 383 1.37 -41.53 20.89
C PHE A 383 0.86 -40.76 19.65
N LYS A 384 -0.16 -41.35 19.02
CA LYS A 384 -0.96 -40.69 17.98
C LYS A 384 -2.28 -40.23 18.58
N LEU A 385 -2.68 -38.99 18.29
CA LEU A 385 -4.05 -38.52 18.48
C LEU A 385 -4.76 -38.45 17.13
N GLU A 386 -6.04 -38.77 17.13
CA GLU A 386 -6.93 -38.60 15.98
C GLU A 386 -8.00 -37.58 16.34
N SER A 387 -7.99 -36.43 15.66
CA SER A 387 -9.02 -35.42 15.83
C SER A 387 -10.12 -35.62 14.79
N LEU A 388 -11.30 -35.93 15.27
CA LEU A 388 -12.55 -35.91 14.51
C LEU A 388 -13.14 -34.47 14.57
N SER A 389 -14.05 -34.17 13.67
CA SER A 389 -14.65 -32.82 13.56
C SER A 389 -15.26 -32.26 14.85
N SER A 390 -15.54 -33.08 15.85
CA SER A 390 -16.20 -32.67 17.12
C SER A 390 -15.53 -33.16 18.39
N PHE A 391 -14.52 -34.02 18.33
CA PHE A 391 -13.81 -34.53 19.51
C PHE A 391 -12.46 -35.17 19.14
N ILE A 392 -11.60 -35.35 20.14
CA ILE A 392 -10.34 -36.09 20.02
C ILE A 392 -10.55 -37.48 20.56
N LYS A 393 -10.18 -38.52 19.78
CA LYS A 393 -10.18 -39.90 20.25
C LYS A 393 -9.08 -40.11 21.31
N ASP A 394 -9.25 -41.17 22.10
CA ASP A 394 -8.24 -41.62 23.03
C ASP A 394 -6.88 -41.81 22.35
N PRO A 395 -5.78 -41.44 23.02
CA PRO A 395 -4.44 -41.52 22.45
C PRO A 395 -4.07 -42.99 22.18
N ILE A 396 -3.48 -43.24 21.02
CA ILE A 396 -2.98 -44.56 20.62
C ILE A 396 -1.47 -44.56 20.85
N ALA A 397 -1.05 -45.24 21.92
CA ALA A 397 0.38 -45.35 22.24
C ALA A 397 1.10 -46.18 21.16
N TYR A 398 2.33 -45.83 20.85
CA TYR A 398 3.18 -46.62 19.97
C TYR A 398 3.64 -47.91 20.68
N SER A 399 3.64 -48.99 19.92
CA SER A 399 4.10 -50.29 20.44
C SER A 399 5.58 -50.29 20.83
N ASN A 400 6.37 -49.44 20.20
CA ASN A 400 7.78 -49.24 20.50
C ASN A 400 8.05 -47.73 20.69
N LYS A 401 9.05 -47.38 21.50
CA LYS A 401 9.51 -45.98 21.62
C LYS A 401 10.22 -45.60 20.32
N ILE A 402 9.64 -44.67 19.58
CA ILE A 402 10.21 -44.10 18.37
C ILE A 402 10.28 -42.58 18.55
N ASP A 403 11.30 -41.95 18.01
CA ASP A 403 11.41 -40.49 17.96
C ASP A 403 11.02 -40.01 16.56
N ILE A 404 9.74 -39.69 16.40
CA ILE A 404 9.18 -39.27 15.11
C ILE A 404 9.73 -37.91 14.73
N THR A 405 10.21 -37.77 13.51
CA THR A 405 10.66 -36.51 12.91
C THR A 405 9.65 -35.97 11.91
N GLN A 406 8.98 -36.86 11.17
CA GLN A 406 8.02 -36.48 10.13
C GLN A 406 6.97 -37.54 9.89
N ALA A 407 5.80 -37.14 9.39
CA ALA A 407 4.81 -38.03 8.79
C ALA A 407 4.28 -37.44 7.48
N THR A 408 3.94 -38.33 6.52
CA THR A 408 3.29 -37.98 5.28
C THR A 408 2.15 -38.94 4.99
N PHE A 409 1.10 -38.46 4.33
CA PHE A 409 -0.03 -39.32 3.96
C PHE A 409 0.16 -39.90 2.56
N MET A 410 -0.01 -41.18 2.41
CA MET A 410 0.06 -41.92 1.14
C MET A 410 -1.36 -42.29 0.66
N PRO A 411 -1.98 -41.50 -0.24
CA PRO A 411 -3.40 -41.60 -0.56
C PRO A 411 -3.80 -42.95 -1.14
N ASP A 412 -3.03 -43.46 -2.10
CA ASP A 412 -3.33 -44.72 -2.80
C ASP A 412 -3.35 -45.96 -1.89
N LEU A 413 -2.76 -45.86 -0.71
CA LEU A 413 -2.69 -46.96 0.26
C LEU A 413 -3.42 -46.63 1.56
N VAL A 414 -4.01 -45.46 1.66
CA VAL A 414 -4.73 -44.95 2.85
C VAL A 414 -3.89 -45.17 4.11
N ALA A 415 -2.63 -44.72 4.07
CA ALA A 415 -1.68 -44.98 5.14
C ALA A 415 -0.87 -43.70 5.49
N ASN A 416 -0.57 -43.53 6.77
CA ASN A 416 0.42 -42.55 7.20
C ASN A 416 1.80 -43.20 7.21
N ILE A 417 2.75 -42.61 6.51
CA ILE A 417 4.15 -43.00 6.49
C ILE A 417 4.91 -42.11 7.44
N ILE A 418 5.68 -42.69 8.33
CA ILE A 418 6.38 -42.03 9.41
C ILE A 418 7.88 -42.24 9.25
N LEU A 419 8.63 -41.18 9.47
CA LEU A 419 10.10 -41.16 9.58
C LEU A 419 10.49 -40.96 11.04
N ASP A 420 11.45 -41.73 11.55
CA ASP A 420 12.06 -41.52 12.86
C ASP A 420 13.45 -40.86 12.74
N SER A 421 14.01 -40.46 13.88
CA SER A 421 15.34 -39.84 13.98
C SER A 421 16.49 -40.76 13.58
N ASP A 422 16.27 -42.09 13.58
CA ASP A 422 17.24 -43.10 13.14
C ASP A 422 17.11 -43.42 11.64
N SER A 423 16.34 -42.61 10.92
CA SER A 423 16.05 -42.77 9.49
C SER A 423 15.32 -44.09 9.16
N ASN A 424 14.55 -44.63 10.10
CA ASN A 424 13.67 -45.77 9.79
C ASN A 424 12.32 -45.23 9.32
N VAL A 425 11.71 -46.01 8.41
CA VAL A 425 10.41 -45.67 7.83
C VAL A 425 9.37 -46.69 8.30
N TYR A 426 8.25 -46.17 8.76
CA TYR A 426 7.12 -46.98 9.23
C TYR A 426 5.84 -46.64 8.48
N SER A 427 4.91 -47.57 8.43
CA SER A 427 3.52 -47.30 8.12
C SER A 427 2.70 -47.36 9.40
N PHE A 428 1.84 -46.40 9.63
CA PHE A 428 0.87 -46.45 10.72
C PHE A 428 -0.51 -46.86 10.15
N GLU A 429 -0.89 -48.11 10.40
CA GLU A 429 -2.12 -48.72 9.90
C GLU A 429 -2.74 -49.57 11.00
N ASN A 430 -4.08 -49.62 11.06
CA ASN A 430 -4.82 -50.41 12.05
C ASN A 430 -4.32 -50.23 13.49
N ASN A 431 -3.99 -48.99 13.85
CA ASN A 431 -3.44 -48.58 15.16
C ASN A 431 -2.09 -49.24 15.50
N SER A 432 -1.33 -49.68 14.53
CA SER A 432 -0.02 -50.30 14.70
C SER A 432 1.03 -49.69 13.79
N LEU A 433 2.26 -49.62 14.31
CA LEU A 433 3.42 -49.28 13.52
C LEU A 433 3.96 -50.53 12.83
N ILE A 434 4.05 -50.49 11.51
CA ILE A 434 4.65 -51.51 10.68
C ILE A 434 5.95 -50.98 10.14
N ASN A 435 7.07 -51.58 10.48
CA ASN A 435 8.35 -51.20 9.88
C ASN A 435 8.31 -51.51 8.39
N LEU A 436 8.62 -50.48 7.59
CA LEU A 436 8.80 -50.61 6.16
C LEU A 436 10.29 -50.75 5.90
N ASP A 437 10.74 -51.94 5.57
CA ASP A 437 12.17 -52.19 5.29
C ASP A 437 12.63 -51.30 4.13
N LEU A 438 13.35 -50.23 4.46
CA LEU A 438 13.98 -49.36 3.50
C LEU A 438 15.38 -49.87 3.20
N ASN A 439 15.57 -50.36 2.01
CA ASN A 439 16.90 -50.72 1.54
C ASN A 439 17.74 -49.44 1.35
N LYS A 440 18.56 -49.09 2.35
CA LYS A 440 19.39 -47.89 2.36
C LYS A 440 20.66 -47.99 1.49
N VAL A 441 20.75 -48.97 0.59
CA VAL A 441 21.89 -49.03 -0.35
C VAL A 441 21.91 -47.74 -1.19
N ASN A 442 23.00 -47.00 -1.07
CA ASN A 442 23.24 -45.70 -1.70
C ASN A 442 22.47 -44.51 -1.10
N ILE A 443 21.80 -44.65 0.03
CA ILE A 443 21.22 -43.53 0.78
C ILE A 443 22.14 -43.27 1.99
N SER A 444 22.62 -42.03 2.13
CA SER A 444 23.48 -41.60 3.24
C SER A 444 22.65 -40.99 4.38
N SER A 445 21.68 -40.16 4.04
CA SER A 445 20.75 -39.55 4.98
C SER A 445 19.30 -39.69 4.52
N VAL A 446 18.35 -39.62 5.45
CA VAL A 446 16.93 -39.46 5.16
C VAL A 446 16.46 -38.22 5.89
N ASP A 447 16.61 -37.08 5.23
CA ASP A 447 16.36 -35.79 5.86
C ASP A 447 14.91 -35.37 5.77
N TYR A 448 14.23 -35.78 4.69
CA TYR A 448 12.82 -35.45 4.46
C TYR A 448 12.14 -36.53 3.62
N ILE A 449 10.88 -36.83 3.92
CA ILE A 449 10.06 -37.75 3.14
C ILE A 449 8.77 -37.09 2.64
N GLN A 450 8.38 -37.40 1.42
CA GLN A 450 7.11 -36.98 0.87
C GLN A 450 6.51 -38.12 0.02
N SER A 451 5.23 -38.38 0.19
CA SER A 451 4.52 -39.36 -0.63
C SER A 451 3.85 -38.71 -1.83
N TYR A 452 3.81 -39.45 -2.94
CA TYR A 452 3.03 -39.09 -4.11
C TYR A 452 2.54 -40.37 -4.81
N GLY A 453 1.22 -40.55 -4.85
CA GLY A 453 0.61 -41.81 -5.24
C GLY A 453 1.09 -42.94 -4.34
N ARG A 454 1.63 -44.03 -4.92
CA ARG A 454 2.24 -45.17 -4.19
C ARG A 454 3.73 -45.03 -3.96
N ARG A 455 4.34 -43.88 -4.26
CA ARG A 455 5.77 -43.68 -4.15
C ARG A 455 6.09 -42.82 -2.94
N LEU A 456 7.17 -43.21 -2.28
CA LEU A 456 7.83 -42.42 -1.26
C LEU A 456 9.06 -41.76 -1.91
N TYR A 457 9.11 -40.45 -1.83
CA TYR A 457 10.28 -39.66 -2.20
C TYR A 457 11.06 -39.37 -0.93
N ILE A 458 12.38 -39.50 -1.02
CA ILE A 458 13.31 -39.40 0.08
C ILE A 458 14.35 -38.37 -0.31
N LEU A 459 14.45 -37.28 0.43
CA LEU A 459 15.50 -36.29 0.28
C LEU A 459 16.73 -36.75 1.07
N ASP A 460 17.85 -36.81 0.41
CA ASP A 460 19.18 -37.15 0.94
C ASP A 460 20.11 -35.97 0.64
N THR A 461 20.26 -35.08 1.62
CA THR A 461 21.05 -33.86 1.46
C THR A 461 22.55 -34.14 1.42
N GLU A 462 22.99 -35.24 2.06
CA GLU A 462 24.39 -35.66 2.05
C GLU A 462 24.83 -36.15 0.67
N ASN A 463 24.01 -36.97 0.02
CA ASN A 463 24.25 -37.40 -1.35
C ASN A 463 23.77 -36.41 -2.41
N LYS A 464 23.14 -35.29 -2.00
CA LYS A 464 22.61 -34.26 -2.91
C LYS A 464 21.65 -34.86 -3.94
N GLN A 465 20.73 -35.71 -3.45
CA GLN A 465 19.86 -36.55 -4.27
C GLN A 465 18.45 -36.68 -3.70
N ILE A 466 17.49 -36.90 -4.55
CA ILE A 466 16.17 -37.40 -4.18
C ILE A 466 16.06 -38.83 -4.65
N TYR A 467 15.60 -39.73 -3.79
CA TYR A 467 15.33 -41.12 -4.15
C TYR A 467 13.84 -41.39 -4.22
N LYS A 468 13.44 -42.31 -5.08
CA LYS A 468 12.05 -42.81 -5.20
C LYS A 468 12.00 -44.26 -4.85
N SER A 469 11.13 -44.63 -3.92
CA SER A 469 10.83 -46.01 -3.57
C SER A 469 9.32 -46.26 -3.67
N GLN A 470 8.93 -47.38 -4.19
CA GLN A 470 7.52 -47.77 -4.26
C GLN A 470 7.18 -48.74 -3.13
N ARG A 471 6.08 -48.48 -2.44
CA ARG A 471 5.61 -49.39 -1.43
C ARG A 471 4.91 -50.59 -2.03
N VAL A 472 5.36 -51.79 -1.65
CA VAL A 472 4.74 -53.07 -2.00
C VAL A 472 4.49 -53.85 -0.71
N ARG A 473 3.26 -53.83 -0.21
CA ARG A 473 2.89 -54.39 1.12
C ARG A 473 3.71 -53.71 2.24
N ASN A 474 4.51 -54.47 2.99
CA ASN A 474 5.32 -54.00 4.11
C ASN A 474 6.79 -53.74 3.71
N ILE A 475 7.07 -53.65 2.42
CA ILE A 475 8.43 -53.45 1.90
C ILE A 475 8.44 -52.25 0.99
N LEU A 476 9.49 -51.44 1.08
CA LEU A 476 9.81 -50.43 0.11
C LEU A 476 10.72 -51.03 -0.97
N SER A 477 10.42 -50.83 -2.24
CA SER A 477 11.29 -51.25 -3.34
C SER A 477 12.69 -50.62 -3.17
N THR A 478 13.71 -51.23 -3.76
CA THR A 478 15.04 -50.60 -3.82
C THR A 478 14.90 -49.18 -4.35
N PRO A 479 15.35 -48.16 -3.61
CA PRO A 479 15.27 -46.78 -4.01
C PRO A 479 16.01 -46.51 -5.32
N SER A 480 15.37 -45.78 -6.23
CA SER A 480 15.97 -45.31 -7.47
C SER A 480 16.24 -43.80 -7.41
N GLN A 481 17.33 -43.39 -7.95
CA GLN A 481 17.65 -41.96 -8.04
C GLN A 481 16.60 -41.20 -8.87
N TYR A 482 16.25 -40.00 -8.42
CA TYR A 482 15.38 -39.10 -9.16
C TYR A 482 16.16 -38.30 -10.19
N PHE A 483 17.36 -37.83 -9.84
CA PHE A 483 18.28 -37.13 -10.73
C PHE A 483 19.31 -38.10 -11.31
N ALA A 484 19.73 -37.83 -12.54
CA ALA A 484 20.79 -38.63 -13.18
C ALA A 484 22.18 -38.39 -12.53
N ALA A 485 22.38 -37.24 -11.90
CA ALA A 485 23.59 -36.88 -11.17
C ALA A 485 23.21 -36.06 -9.92
N PRO A 486 24.05 -36.00 -8.87
CA PRO A 486 23.84 -35.16 -7.70
C PRO A 486 23.62 -33.69 -8.08
N ILE A 487 22.74 -33.01 -7.35
CA ILE A 487 22.44 -31.58 -7.49
C ILE A 487 23.05 -30.82 -6.31
N ASP A 488 24.05 -30.02 -6.52
CA ASP A 488 24.85 -29.40 -5.46
C ASP A 488 24.02 -28.60 -4.45
N ASP A 489 23.01 -27.87 -4.91
CA ASP A 489 22.17 -27.05 -4.06
C ASP A 489 21.36 -27.85 -3.04
N LEU A 490 21.09 -29.15 -3.31
CA LEU A 490 20.30 -29.99 -2.40
C LEU A 490 20.94 -30.19 -1.02
N GLU A 491 22.23 -29.89 -0.84
CA GLU A 491 22.83 -29.87 0.51
C GLU A 491 22.19 -28.86 1.46
N ASN A 492 21.53 -27.83 0.91
CA ASN A 492 20.81 -26.77 1.65
C ASN A 492 19.29 -26.93 1.63
N ALA A 493 18.79 -28.04 1.13
CA ALA A 493 17.35 -28.32 1.06
C ALA A 493 16.79 -28.63 2.44
N ILE A 494 15.62 -28.07 2.75
CA ILE A 494 14.97 -28.18 4.09
C ILE A 494 13.57 -28.79 4.05
N SER A 495 12.89 -28.71 2.90
CA SER A 495 11.51 -29.21 2.76
C SER A 495 11.24 -29.54 1.30
N MET A 496 10.27 -30.42 1.09
CA MET A 496 9.86 -30.87 -0.25
C MET A 496 8.34 -31.06 -0.30
N SER A 497 7.72 -30.67 -1.41
CA SER A 497 6.29 -30.96 -1.68
C SER A 497 6.11 -31.38 -3.13
N ILE A 498 5.10 -32.20 -3.43
CA ILE A 498 4.98 -32.88 -4.72
C ILE A 498 3.53 -32.89 -5.20
N ASP A 499 3.32 -32.46 -6.44
CA ASP A 499 2.03 -32.52 -7.16
C ASP A 499 2.12 -33.21 -8.53
N GLY A 500 3.27 -33.80 -8.81
CA GLY A 500 3.71 -34.30 -10.11
C GLY A 500 5.05 -33.67 -10.47
N SER A 501 5.21 -32.37 -10.22
CA SER A 501 6.49 -31.71 -10.05
C SER A 501 6.98 -31.85 -8.60
N VAL A 502 8.27 -31.74 -8.39
CA VAL A 502 8.90 -31.72 -7.06
C VAL A 502 9.34 -30.29 -6.76
N TYR A 503 8.73 -29.67 -5.78
CA TYR A 503 9.15 -28.38 -5.26
C TYR A 503 10.06 -28.61 -4.06
N VAL A 504 11.22 -27.99 -4.06
CA VAL A 504 12.20 -28.06 -2.97
C VAL A 504 12.44 -26.68 -2.42
N ALA A 505 12.31 -26.53 -1.11
CA ALA A 505 12.65 -25.30 -0.40
C ALA A 505 14.06 -25.39 0.18
N PHE A 506 14.76 -24.27 0.19
CA PHE A 506 16.13 -24.13 0.66
C PHE A 506 16.22 -23.20 1.89
N ASN A 507 17.33 -23.31 2.61
CA ASN A 507 17.55 -22.55 3.85
C ASN A 507 17.66 -21.02 3.64
N ASP A 508 17.88 -20.58 2.42
CA ASP A 508 17.86 -19.17 2.01
C ASP A 508 16.46 -18.65 1.63
N ALA A 509 15.43 -19.46 1.85
CA ALA A 509 14.03 -19.22 1.46
C ALA A 509 13.78 -19.24 -0.06
N SER A 510 14.70 -19.71 -0.87
CA SER A 510 14.46 -19.97 -2.28
C SER A 510 13.68 -21.28 -2.49
N ILE A 511 13.00 -21.38 -3.62
CA ILE A 511 12.27 -22.58 -4.05
C ILE A 511 12.73 -22.92 -5.46
N LYS A 512 12.97 -24.21 -5.71
CA LYS A 512 13.20 -24.74 -7.05
C LYS A 512 12.16 -25.80 -7.39
N GLN A 513 11.83 -25.86 -8.66
CA GLN A 513 10.93 -26.88 -9.21
C GLN A 513 11.73 -27.86 -10.08
N TYR A 514 11.44 -29.14 -9.88
CA TYR A 514 12.02 -30.23 -10.67
C TYR A 514 10.91 -31.07 -11.29
N TYR A 515 11.08 -31.43 -12.55
CA TYR A 515 10.16 -32.29 -13.27
C TYR A 515 10.92 -33.42 -13.98
N GLN A 516 10.50 -34.67 -13.78
CA GLN A 516 11.10 -35.87 -14.38
C GLN A 516 12.62 -35.97 -14.23
N GLY A 517 13.17 -35.54 -13.11
CA GLY A 517 14.60 -35.62 -12.81
C GLY A 517 15.44 -34.48 -13.37
N SER A 518 14.84 -33.40 -13.81
CA SER A 518 15.51 -32.20 -14.30
C SER A 518 14.97 -30.96 -13.60
N GLU A 519 15.83 -29.98 -13.34
CA GLU A 519 15.43 -28.66 -12.87
C GLU A 519 14.64 -27.93 -13.96
N ASN A 520 13.51 -27.32 -13.58
CA ASN A 520 12.82 -26.39 -14.47
C ASN A 520 13.54 -25.05 -14.45
N GLY A 521 14.48 -24.85 -15.39
CA GLY A 521 15.28 -23.63 -15.49
C GLY A 521 14.49 -22.36 -15.87
N PHE A 522 13.20 -22.50 -16.20
CA PHE A 522 12.31 -21.38 -16.50
C PHE A 522 11.37 -21.05 -15.33
N PHE A 523 11.38 -21.87 -14.26
CA PHE A 523 10.53 -21.67 -13.08
C PHE A 523 10.77 -20.30 -12.44
N LYS A 524 9.69 -19.57 -12.17
CA LYS A 524 9.70 -18.25 -11.56
C LYS A 524 8.60 -18.09 -10.51
N LEU A 525 8.87 -17.20 -9.57
CA LEU A 525 7.85 -16.52 -8.80
C LEU A 525 7.47 -15.24 -9.57
N GLU A 526 6.38 -15.28 -10.33
CA GLU A 526 5.94 -14.17 -11.19
C GLU A 526 5.57 -12.93 -10.36
N SER A 527 5.05 -13.13 -9.16
CA SER A 527 4.75 -12.08 -8.19
C SER A 527 5.13 -12.52 -6.78
N GLU A 528 5.40 -11.56 -5.91
CA GLU A 528 5.79 -11.79 -4.52
C GLU A 528 4.93 -10.96 -3.55
N PRO A 529 4.79 -11.37 -2.28
CA PRO A 529 4.21 -10.51 -1.25
C PRO A 529 5.07 -9.26 -1.02
N LEU A 530 4.45 -8.16 -0.57
CA LEU A 530 5.15 -6.91 -0.25
C LEU A 530 6.25 -7.12 0.79
N THR A 531 5.99 -7.95 1.78
CA THR A 531 7.00 -8.41 2.73
C THR A 531 7.59 -9.71 2.21
N LYS A 532 8.84 -9.68 1.77
CA LYS A 532 9.52 -10.87 1.25
C LYS A 532 9.51 -12.03 2.24
N ILE A 533 9.44 -13.26 1.72
CA ILE A 533 9.63 -14.47 2.49
C ILE A 533 11.10 -14.56 2.90
N THR A 534 11.36 -14.75 4.17
CA THR A 534 12.73 -14.78 4.74
C THR A 534 13.14 -16.14 5.28
N SER A 535 12.15 -17.02 5.49
CA SER A 535 12.36 -18.41 5.88
C SER A 535 11.18 -19.26 5.43
N ILE A 536 11.42 -20.53 5.22
CA ILE A 536 10.39 -21.53 4.92
C ILE A 536 10.50 -22.62 5.97
N ASP A 537 9.45 -22.80 6.78
CA ASP A 537 9.42 -23.82 7.82
C ASP A 537 8.72 -25.09 7.30
N ALA A 538 7.71 -24.94 6.46
CA ALA A 538 7.04 -26.04 5.77
C ALA A 538 6.45 -25.58 4.44
N MET A 539 6.33 -26.52 3.50
CA MET A 539 5.57 -26.31 2.25
C MET A 539 4.49 -27.37 2.14
N PHE A 540 3.38 -27.02 1.48
CA PHE A 540 2.31 -27.95 1.17
C PHE A 540 1.75 -27.70 -0.22
N THR A 541 1.70 -28.74 -1.02
CA THR A 541 0.87 -28.87 -2.24
C THR A 541 0.61 -30.34 -2.52
N ASP A 542 -0.38 -30.65 -3.32
CA ASP A 542 -0.59 -31.96 -3.90
C ASP A 542 -1.23 -31.85 -5.30
N PHE A 543 -1.58 -32.99 -5.88
CA PHE A 543 -2.13 -33.05 -7.24
C PHE A 543 -3.49 -32.33 -7.37
N ASP A 544 -4.32 -32.38 -6.33
CA ASP A 544 -5.69 -31.85 -6.34
C ASP A 544 -5.75 -30.36 -5.94
N HIS A 545 -4.63 -29.76 -5.56
CA HIS A 545 -4.55 -28.36 -5.17
C HIS A 545 -3.97 -27.49 -6.28
N ASP A 546 -4.65 -26.38 -6.59
CA ASP A 546 -4.15 -25.36 -7.51
C ASP A 546 -3.09 -24.45 -6.88
N TYR A 547 -2.79 -24.62 -5.60
CA TYR A 547 -1.94 -23.72 -4.83
C TYR A 547 -0.75 -24.42 -4.19
N LEU A 548 0.37 -23.69 -4.10
CA LEU A 548 1.47 -23.99 -3.19
C LEU A 548 1.34 -23.10 -1.95
N TYR A 549 1.40 -23.70 -0.78
CA TYR A 549 1.34 -23.04 0.53
C TYR A 549 2.72 -23.06 1.17
N ILE A 550 3.17 -21.92 1.68
CA ILE A 550 4.46 -21.75 2.36
C ILE A 550 4.21 -21.24 3.77
N LEU A 551 4.62 -22.01 4.77
CA LEU A 551 4.61 -21.60 6.17
C LEU A 551 5.90 -20.83 6.48
N GLU A 552 5.75 -19.59 6.95
CA GLU A 552 6.82 -18.75 7.48
C GLU A 552 6.53 -18.44 8.95
N SER A 553 7.15 -19.19 9.87
CA SER A 553 6.96 -19.04 11.31
C SER A 553 7.39 -17.67 11.82
N LYS A 554 8.51 -17.16 11.34
CA LYS A 554 9.02 -15.83 11.73
C LYS A 554 8.06 -14.71 11.37
N GLY A 555 7.33 -14.85 10.27
CA GLY A 555 6.30 -13.93 9.82
C GLY A 555 4.92 -14.19 10.45
N ASN A 556 4.74 -15.30 11.18
CA ASN A 556 3.45 -15.81 11.65
C ASN A 556 2.41 -15.82 10.53
N ARG A 557 2.77 -16.38 9.38
CA ARG A 557 1.92 -16.39 8.19
C ARG A 557 2.11 -17.64 7.33
N ILE A 558 1.07 -17.90 6.52
CA ILE A 558 1.13 -18.78 5.35
C ILE A 558 1.01 -17.89 4.13
N VAL A 559 1.89 -18.09 3.15
CA VAL A 559 1.85 -17.42 1.86
C VAL A 559 1.34 -18.40 0.82
N ARG A 560 0.33 -18.01 0.01
CA ARG A 560 -0.24 -18.83 -1.05
C ARG A 560 0.18 -18.36 -2.42
N PHE A 561 0.58 -19.30 -3.25
CA PHE A 561 0.89 -19.08 -4.66
C PHE A 561 -0.01 -19.96 -5.52
N TYR A 562 -0.57 -19.40 -6.58
CA TYR A 562 -1.29 -20.14 -7.60
C TYR A 562 -0.28 -20.78 -8.57
N LYS A 563 -0.50 -22.05 -8.93
CA LYS A 563 0.34 -22.79 -9.87
C LYS A 563 -0.14 -22.53 -11.29
N GLN A 564 0.66 -21.84 -12.09
CA GLN A 564 0.37 -21.59 -13.49
C GLN A 564 0.56 -22.86 -14.33
N ASN A 565 -0.05 -22.89 -15.53
CA ASN A 565 0.04 -24.05 -16.43
C ASN A 565 1.47 -24.36 -16.93
N ASP A 566 2.34 -23.39 -16.97
CA ASP A 566 3.77 -23.49 -17.30
C ASP A 566 4.64 -23.89 -16.10
N GLY A 567 4.06 -23.96 -14.92
CA GLY A 567 4.69 -24.34 -13.67
C GLY A 567 5.16 -23.15 -12.82
N ASP A 568 5.06 -21.93 -13.31
CA ASP A 568 5.38 -20.72 -12.56
C ASP A 568 4.38 -20.49 -11.40
N LEU A 569 4.77 -19.71 -10.42
CA LEU A 569 3.97 -19.43 -9.23
C LEU A 569 3.60 -17.96 -9.15
N ASP A 570 2.30 -17.68 -9.07
CA ASP A 570 1.77 -16.34 -8.84
C ASP A 570 1.33 -16.16 -7.40
N TYR A 571 1.81 -15.09 -6.76
CA TYR A 571 1.36 -14.72 -5.43
C TYR A 571 -0.14 -14.36 -5.42
N VAL A 572 -0.89 -14.99 -4.51
CA VAL A 572 -2.34 -14.76 -4.37
C VAL A 572 -2.65 -13.94 -3.12
N ASP A 573 -2.31 -14.48 -1.96
CA ASP A 573 -2.60 -13.87 -0.67
C ASP A 573 -1.72 -14.45 0.44
N GLN A 574 -1.90 -13.93 1.64
CA GLN A 574 -1.30 -14.50 2.83
C GLN A 574 -2.30 -14.56 3.99
N ILE A 575 -2.15 -15.59 4.79
CA ILE A 575 -2.95 -15.86 5.98
C ILE A 575 -2.07 -15.57 7.18
N SER A 576 -2.35 -14.48 7.90
CA SER A 576 -1.59 -14.07 9.08
C SER A 576 -2.28 -14.56 10.36
N PHE A 577 -1.49 -15.10 11.30
CA PHE A 577 -1.95 -15.65 12.58
C PHE A 577 -1.04 -15.18 13.74
N PRO A 578 -1.09 -13.91 14.11
CA PRO A 578 -0.14 -13.29 15.04
C PRO A 578 -0.13 -13.92 16.43
N ASP A 579 -1.20 -14.62 16.84
CA ASP A 579 -1.31 -15.28 18.15
C ASP A 579 -0.76 -16.72 18.16
N VAL A 580 -0.36 -17.28 17.01
CA VAL A 580 0.33 -18.56 16.90
C VAL A 580 1.81 -18.31 16.70
N ARG A 581 2.60 -18.68 17.68
CA ARG A 581 4.07 -18.54 17.62
C ARG A 581 4.73 -19.88 17.34
N ASP A 582 5.86 -19.83 16.65
CA ASP A 582 6.73 -20.99 16.41
C ASP A 582 5.98 -22.16 15.74
N ALA A 583 5.06 -21.86 14.81
CA ALA A 583 4.38 -22.89 14.02
C ALA A 583 5.42 -23.62 13.15
N LYS A 584 5.48 -24.95 13.27
CA LYS A 584 6.47 -25.79 12.57
C LYS A 584 5.82 -26.72 11.55
N TYR A 585 4.58 -27.09 11.81
CA TYR A 585 3.87 -28.10 11.03
C TYR A 585 2.61 -27.51 10.43
N MET A 586 2.35 -27.84 9.19
CA MET A 586 1.17 -27.39 8.45
C MET A 586 0.60 -28.55 7.64
N TYR A 587 -0.72 -28.67 7.62
CA TYR A 587 -1.47 -29.49 6.69
C TYR A 587 -2.67 -28.72 6.15
N VAL A 588 -2.91 -28.79 4.84
CA VAL A 588 -4.02 -28.11 4.17
C VAL A 588 -5.05 -29.13 3.71
N ASP A 589 -6.26 -29.03 4.22
CA ASP A 589 -7.43 -29.78 3.75
C ASP A 589 -8.28 -28.87 2.86
N TYR A 590 -8.00 -28.90 1.57
CA TYR A 590 -8.66 -28.07 0.58
C TYR A 590 -10.17 -28.35 0.50
N ASN A 591 -10.57 -29.61 0.57
CA ASN A 591 -11.96 -30.01 0.42
C ASN A 591 -12.84 -29.46 1.55
N SER A 592 -12.32 -29.43 2.77
CA SER A 592 -13.02 -28.91 3.95
C SER A 592 -12.74 -27.43 4.22
N SER A 593 -11.93 -26.75 3.38
CA SER A 593 -11.49 -25.37 3.57
C SER A 593 -10.86 -25.14 4.94
N LYS A 594 -9.93 -26.03 5.33
CA LYS A 594 -9.25 -26.01 6.64
C LYS A 594 -7.75 -26.05 6.48
N ILE A 595 -7.07 -25.27 7.31
CA ILE A 595 -5.63 -25.38 7.50
C ILE A 595 -5.36 -25.75 8.95
N TYR A 596 -4.59 -26.79 9.15
CA TYR A 596 -4.10 -27.21 10.45
C TYR A 596 -2.67 -26.71 10.62
N LEU A 597 -2.42 -26.02 11.72
CA LEU A 597 -1.10 -25.55 12.13
C LEU A 597 -0.73 -26.17 13.45
N ALA A 598 0.54 -26.45 13.66
CA ALA A 598 1.00 -26.84 14.98
C ALA A 598 2.36 -26.25 15.30
N ASN A 599 2.54 -25.94 16.57
CA ASN A 599 3.85 -25.81 17.22
C ASN A 599 4.11 -27.05 18.09
N ASP A 600 5.18 -27.05 18.86
CA ASP A 600 5.55 -28.20 19.69
C ASP A 600 4.46 -28.63 20.69
N LYS A 601 3.52 -27.75 21.06
CA LYS A 601 2.56 -27.97 22.15
C LYS A 601 1.11 -27.89 21.77
N LYS A 602 0.78 -27.18 20.72
CA LYS A 602 -0.60 -26.90 20.36
C LYS A 602 -0.85 -27.15 18.88
N VAL A 603 -2.06 -27.61 18.60
CA VAL A 603 -2.59 -27.73 17.23
C VAL A 603 -3.75 -26.76 17.08
N TYR A 604 -3.71 -25.98 16.03
CA TYR A 604 -4.67 -24.93 15.71
C TYR A 604 -5.41 -25.24 14.41
N LEU A 605 -6.66 -24.80 14.36
CA LEU A 605 -7.50 -24.84 13.17
C LEU A 605 -7.74 -23.43 12.64
N LEU A 606 -7.48 -23.24 11.36
CA LEU A 606 -7.87 -22.07 10.59
C LEU A 606 -8.95 -22.49 9.58
N ASN A 607 -10.16 -21.94 9.71
CA ASN A 607 -11.21 -22.09 8.71
C ASN A 607 -11.03 -20.97 7.67
N VAL A 608 -10.50 -21.30 6.52
CA VAL A 608 -10.11 -20.35 5.47
C VAL A 608 -10.84 -20.70 4.19
N ASP A 609 -11.43 -19.71 3.53
CA ASP A 609 -11.89 -19.91 2.17
C ASP A 609 -10.67 -20.19 1.26
N LEU A 610 -10.56 -21.44 0.80
CA LEU A 610 -9.44 -21.91 -0.02
C LEU A 610 -9.82 -22.05 -1.51
N LYS A 611 -11.08 -21.78 -1.85
CA LYS A 611 -11.61 -21.91 -3.22
C LYS A 611 -11.52 -20.62 -3.98
#